data_e227c6a12280101cb301b9e598db8fa1
#
_entry.id   e227c6a12280101cb301b9e598db8fa1
#
_cell.length_a   1.000
_cell.length_b   1.000
_cell.length_c   1.000
_cell.angle_alpha   90.00
_cell.angle_beta   90.00
_cell.angle_gamma   90.00
#
_symmetry.space_group_name_H-M   'P 1'
#
loop_
_entity.id
_entity.type
_entity.pdbx_description
1 polymer ?
#
loop_
_entity_poly.entity_id
_entity_poly.type
_entity_poly.pdbx_seq_one_letter_code
_entity_poly.pdbx_strand_id
1 'polypeptide(L)'
;MNYQNDSVRRQDRLLDQPEATELLRRGEYGILCMQRPEGGGYGVPLNYVWDEADAIYIHCAPEGRKLHCLRECDRVTFCIVGKTQVLPARFTTFYESILLDCRARTGLTAEERRRALNHLIGKYSPEYKTIGRDRKSVV
;
A
#
# COMPACT_ATOMS: atom_id res chain seq x y z
N MET A 1 13.10 2.62 -5.72
CA MET A 1 12.28 3.49 -4.82
C MET A 1 13.11 4.70 -4.40
N ASN A 2 12.55 5.91 -4.46
CA ASN A 2 13.24 7.15 -4.05
C ASN A 2 12.64 7.66 -2.75
N TYR A 3 13.49 8.00 -1.80
CA TYR A 3 13.11 8.65 -0.56
C TYR A 3 13.24 10.17 -0.74
N GLN A 4 12.10 10.88 -0.77
CA GLN A 4 12.04 12.34 -0.97
C GLN A 4 11.08 12.97 0.03
N ASN A 5 11.54 13.97 0.77
CA ASN A 5 10.74 14.64 1.80
C ASN A 5 10.86 16.19 1.76
N ASP A 6 11.47 16.74 0.72
CA ASP A 6 11.73 18.19 0.62
C ASP A 6 10.45 19.04 0.69
N SER A 7 9.31 18.49 0.23
CA SER A 7 8.02 19.15 0.26
C SER A 7 7.26 19.00 1.59
N VAL A 8 7.74 18.19 2.52
CA VAL A 8 7.08 18.00 3.81
C VAL A 8 7.34 19.19 4.73
N ARG A 9 6.27 19.84 5.21
CA ARG A 9 6.36 21.03 6.05
C ARG A 9 7.11 20.84 7.37
N ARG A 10 6.94 19.69 8.01
CA ARG A 10 7.53 19.38 9.32
C ARG A 10 8.79 18.53 9.17
N GLN A 11 9.86 19.18 8.73
CA GLN A 11 11.17 18.53 8.57
C GLN A 11 11.73 17.94 9.86
N ASP A 12 11.33 18.50 11.00
CA ASP A 12 11.69 18.04 12.35
C ASP A 12 11.00 16.74 12.79
N ARG A 13 10.10 16.20 11.97
CA ARG A 13 9.31 15.00 12.28
C ARG A 13 9.36 13.93 11.18
N LEU A 14 10.33 14.02 10.31
CA LEU A 14 10.49 13.01 9.27
C LEU A 14 10.99 11.69 9.89
N LEU A 15 10.44 10.60 9.40
CA LEU A 15 11.09 9.30 9.53
C LEU A 15 12.35 9.32 8.67
N ASP A 16 13.43 8.76 9.15
CA ASP A 16 14.56 8.52 8.26
C ASP A 16 14.26 7.37 7.28
N GLN A 17 15.13 7.19 6.29
CA GLN A 17 14.91 6.16 5.26
C GLN A 17 14.85 4.73 5.84
N PRO A 18 15.70 4.31 6.79
CA PRO A 18 15.56 3.02 7.46
C PRO A 18 14.24 2.85 8.19
N GLU A 19 13.78 3.85 8.94
CA GLU A 19 12.51 3.82 9.68
C GLU A 19 11.31 3.73 8.71
N ALA A 20 11.32 4.51 7.64
CA ALA A 20 10.29 4.47 6.60
C ALA A 20 10.25 3.11 5.89
N THR A 21 11.41 2.52 5.60
CA THR A 21 11.55 1.20 4.99
C THR A 21 11.00 0.10 5.92
N GLU A 22 11.30 0.20 7.22
CA GLU A 22 10.80 -0.76 8.19
C GLU A 22 9.28 -0.64 8.35
N LEU A 23 8.72 0.58 8.35
CA LEU A 23 7.26 0.77 8.35
C LEU A 23 6.62 0.17 7.09
N LEU A 24 7.23 0.34 5.92
CA LEU A 24 6.77 -0.28 4.68
C LEU A 24 6.75 -1.80 4.77
N ARG A 25 7.76 -2.41 5.39
CA ARG A 25 7.86 -3.87 5.54
C ARG A 25 6.81 -4.41 6.52
N ARG A 26 6.67 -3.81 7.71
CA ARG A 26 5.85 -4.33 8.80
C ARG A 26 4.38 -3.90 8.79
N GLY A 27 4.05 -2.83 8.04
CA GLY A 27 2.68 -2.30 8.00
C GLY A 27 1.67 -3.37 7.60
N GLU A 28 0.56 -3.46 8.33
CA GLU A 28 -0.45 -4.50 8.10
C GLU A 28 -1.35 -4.19 6.91
N TYR A 29 -1.70 -2.93 6.73
CA TYR A 29 -2.50 -2.44 5.62
C TYR A 29 -2.12 -1.01 5.28
N GLY A 30 -2.54 -0.57 4.12
CA GLY A 30 -2.46 0.82 3.69
C GLY A 30 -3.74 1.28 3.02
N ILE A 31 -3.82 2.55 2.71
CA ILE A 31 -4.94 3.16 2.02
C ILE A 31 -4.50 3.49 0.59
N LEU A 32 -5.12 2.84 -0.38
CA LEU A 32 -4.95 3.17 -1.78
C LEU A 32 -5.83 4.37 -2.14
N CYS A 33 -5.19 5.48 -2.46
CA CYS A 33 -5.84 6.74 -2.85
C CYS A 33 -5.82 6.87 -4.37
N MET A 34 -6.99 6.98 -4.96
CA MET A 34 -7.23 7.03 -6.40
C MET A 34 -8.07 8.24 -6.78
N GLN A 35 -7.99 8.64 -8.03
CA GLN A 35 -8.91 9.60 -8.63
C GLN A 35 -10.13 8.86 -9.21
N ARG A 36 -11.34 9.37 -8.97
CA ARG A 36 -12.55 8.88 -9.62
C ARG A 36 -12.69 9.49 -11.01
N PRO A 37 -13.20 8.73 -11.99
CA PRO A 37 -13.45 9.26 -13.35
C PRO A 37 -14.36 10.49 -13.36
N GLU A 38 -15.37 10.49 -12.51
CA GLU A 38 -16.34 11.57 -12.35
C GLU A 38 -15.81 12.74 -11.48
N GLY A 39 -14.55 12.66 -11.04
CA GLY A 39 -13.91 13.65 -10.17
C GLY A 39 -13.97 13.28 -8.68
N GLY A 40 -13.08 13.90 -7.92
CA GLY A 40 -12.91 13.65 -6.48
C GLY A 40 -12.03 12.43 -6.17
N GLY A 41 -11.68 12.30 -4.89
CA GLY A 41 -10.84 11.21 -4.39
C GLY A 41 -11.63 9.95 -4.04
N TYR A 42 -10.96 8.81 -4.11
CA TYR A 42 -11.46 7.54 -3.61
C TYR A 42 -10.33 6.82 -2.86
N GLY A 43 -10.48 6.65 -1.56
CA GLY A 43 -9.53 5.93 -0.71
C GLY A 43 -10.12 4.62 -0.22
N VAL A 44 -9.34 3.54 -0.25
CA VAL A 44 -9.76 2.23 0.24
C VAL A 44 -8.64 1.53 1.00
N PRO A 45 -8.89 1.03 2.23
CA PRO A 45 -7.92 0.26 2.98
C PRO A 45 -7.72 -1.12 2.36
N LEU A 46 -6.48 -1.53 2.23
CA LEU A 46 -6.09 -2.79 1.59
C LEU A 46 -4.85 -3.40 2.26
N ASN A 47 -4.84 -4.71 2.41
CA ASN A 47 -3.62 -5.43 2.71
C ASN A 47 -2.66 -5.36 1.52
N TYR A 48 -1.38 -5.33 1.81
CA TYR A 48 -0.33 -5.23 0.81
C TYR A 48 0.91 -6.01 1.21
N VAL A 49 1.75 -6.29 0.26
CA VAL A 49 3.11 -6.75 0.51
C VAL A 49 4.09 -5.98 -0.38
N TRP A 50 5.22 -5.61 0.18
CA TRP A 50 6.35 -5.05 -0.55
C TRP A 50 7.30 -6.17 -0.97
N ASP A 51 7.82 -6.12 -2.19
CA ASP A 51 8.77 -7.09 -2.71
C ASP A 51 10.22 -6.84 -2.30
N GLU A 52 10.43 -5.86 -1.39
CA GLU A 52 11.73 -5.34 -0.94
C GLU A 52 12.57 -4.68 -2.04
N ALA A 53 11.96 -4.39 -3.19
CA ALA A 53 12.55 -3.67 -4.30
C ALA A 53 11.69 -2.46 -4.69
N ASP A 54 10.96 -2.53 -5.79
CA ASP A 54 10.26 -1.40 -6.38
C ASP A 54 8.75 -1.51 -6.39
N ALA A 55 8.17 -2.64 -5.99
CA ALA A 55 6.75 -2.89 -6.10
C ALA A 55 6.08 -3.28 -4.79
N ILE A 56 4.86 -2.78 -4.62
CA ILE A 56 3.90 -3.30 -3.65
C ILE A 56 2.79 -4.04 -4.39
N TYR A 57 2.39 -5.17 -3.86
CA TYR A 57 1.32 -5.99 -4.42
C TYR A 57 0.10 -5.95 -3.52
N ILE A 58 -1.05 -5.76 -4.15
CA ILE A 58 -2.36 -5.71 -3.51
C ILE A 58 -3.23 -6.76 -4.16
N HIS A 59 -3.96 -7.48 -3.33
CA HIS A 59 -4.92 -8.46 -3.76
C HIS A 59 -6.33 -7.86 -3.77
N CYS A 60 -7.09 -8.10 -4.83
CA CYS A 60 -8.44 -7.56 -4.98
C CYS A 60 -9.35 -8.47 -5.82
N ALA A 61 -10.65 -8.16 -5.82
CA ALA A 61 -11.58 -8.77 -6.75
C ALA A 61 -11.23 -8.40 -8.21
N PRO A 62 -11.58 -9.24 -9.19
CA PRO A 62 -11.26 -9.01 -10.60
C PRO A 62 -12.03 -7.84 -11.24
N GLU A 63 -13.01 -7.30 -10.55
CA GLU A 63 -13.85 -6.18 -10.98
C GLU A 63 -14.23 -5.27 -9.80
N GLY A 64 -14.83 -4.13 -10.08
CA GLY A 64 -15.32 -3.18 -9.10
C GLY A 64 -14.75 -1.77 -9.25
N ARG A 65 -15.24 -0.86 -8.40
CA ARG A 65 -14.93 0.58 -8.46
C ARG A 65 -13.43 0.88 -8.50
N LYS A 66 -12.64 0.19 -7.69
CA LYS A 66 -11.19 0.36 -7.65
C LYS A 66 -10.55 0.16 -9.01
N LEU A 67 -10.85 -0.97 -9.69
CA LEU A 67 -10.29 -1.26 -11.00
C LEU A 67 -10.79 -0.27 -12.07
N HIS A 68 -12.04 0.23 -11.94
CA HIS A 68 -12.53 1.29 -12.80
C HIS A 68 -11.70 2.57 -12.65
N CYS A 69 -11.45 3.03 -11.43
CA CYS A 69 -10.57 4.18 -11.18
C CYS A 69 -9.16 3.98 -11.77
N LEU A 70 -8.57 2.80 -11.56
CA LEU A 70 -7.21 2.50 -12.02
C LEU A 70 -7.08 2.40 -13.55
N ARG A 71 -8.14 2.05 -14.27
CA ARG A 71 -8.15 2.05 -15.75
C ARG A 71 -8.12 3.47 -16.30
N GLU A 72 -8.78 4.40 -15.62
CA GLU A 72 -8.85 5.80 -16.06
C GLU A 72 -7.61 6.60 -15.64
N CYS A 73 -7.06 6.30 -14.46
CA CYS A 73 -5.87 6.96 -13.94
C CYS A 73 -5.01 5.96 -13.15
N ASP A 74 -3.84 5.67 -13.68
CA ASP A 74 -2.87 4.77 -13.04
C ASP A 74 -2.01 5.44 -11.96
N ARG A 75 -2.08 6.76 -11.84
CA ARG A 75 -1.37 7.51 -10.80
C ARG A 75 -2.12 7.42 -9.49
N VAL A 76 -1.47 6.91 -8.48
CA VAL A 76 -2.07 6.67 -7.16
C VAL A 76 -1.10 7.02 -6.05
N THR A 77 -1.64 7.30 -4.88
CA THR A 77 -0.85 7.38 -3.65
C THR A 77 -1.25 6.22 -2.74
N PHE A 78 -0.27 5.53 -2.19
CA PHE A 78 -0.50 4.51 -1.18
C PHE A 78 -0.01 5.00 0.17
N CYS A 79 -0.92 5.17 1.12
CA CYS A 79 -0.63 5.68 2.46
C CYS A 79 -0.62 4.53 3.47
N ILE A 80 0.47 4.40 4.22
CA ILE A 80 0.59 3.43 5.31
C ILE A 80 0.70 4.22 6.61
N VAL A 81 -0.15 3.88 7.58
CA VAL A 81 -0.11 4.43 8.93
C VAL A 81 0.35 3.33 9.88
N GLY A 82 1.40 3.60 10.63
CA GLY A 82 1.94 2.66 11.61
C GLY A 82 1.40 2.90 13.01
N LYS A 83 2.30 2.93 13.99
CA LYS A 83 1.92 3.14 15.39
C LYS A 83 1.22 4.47 15.59
N THR A 84 0.15 4.45 16.37
CA THR A 84 -0.65 5.63 16.68
C THR A 84 -0.88 5.69 18.18
N GLN A 85 -0.71 6.87 18.78
CA GLN A 85 -0.98 7.13 20.19
C GLN A 85 -1.61 8.49 20.38
N VAL A 86 -2.85 8.49 20.85
CA VAL A 86 -3.53 9.73 21.23
C VAL A 86 -3.00 10.20 22.59
N LEU A 87 -2.68 11.48 22.71
CA LEU A 87 -2.28 12.14 23.94
C LEU A 87 -3.31 13.21 24.32
N PRO A 88 -4.39 12.85 25.04
CA PRO A 88 -5.52 13.76 25.31
C PRO A 88 -5.09 15.03 26.06
N ALA A 89 -4.19 14.90 27.03
CA ALA A 89 -3.69 16.03 27.82
C ALA A 89 -2.89 17.06 27.00
N ARG A 90 -2.42 16.69 25.81
CA ARG A 90 -1.66 17.55 24.89
C ARG A 90 -2.45 17.94 23.64
N PHE A 91 -3.69 17.51 23.52
CA PHE A 91 -4.53 17.71 22.33
C PHE A 91 -3.81 17.31 21.04
N THR A 92 -3.08 16.20 21.06
CA THR A 92 -2.29 15.72 19.92
C THR A 92 -2.29 14.22 19.78
N THR A 93 -1.92 13.75 18.62
CA THR A 93 -1.71 12.34 18.32
C THR A 93 -0.29 12.14 17.80
N PHE A 94 0.46 11.25 18.39
CA PHE A 94 1.66 10.72 17.78
C PHE A 94 1.28 9.61 16.81
N TYR A 95 1.82 9.66 15.62
CA TYR A 95 1.70 8.60 14.62
C TYR A 95 2.91 8.63 13.69
N GLU A 96 3.14 7.53 13.04
CA GLU A 96 4.07 7.41 11.94
C GLU A 96 3.30 7.07 10.67
N SER A 97 3.73 7.59 9.53
CA SER A 97 3.12 7.28 8.24
C SER A 97 4.12 7.47 7.10
N ILE A 98 3.89 6.74 6.03
CA ILE A 98 4.56 6.96 4.76
C ILE A 98 3.53 7.11 3.65
N LEU A 99 3.83 7.97 2.70
CA LEU A 99 3.06 8.14 1.47
C LEU A 99 3.95 7.73 0.30
N LEU A 100 3.46 6.84 -0.52
CA LEU A 100 4.14 6.34 -1.70
C LEU A 100 3.39 6.83 -2.94
N ASP A 101 4.03 7.65 -3.74
CA ASP A 101 3.52 8.01 -5.05
C ASP A 101 3.87 6.89 -6.03
N CYS A 102 2.84 6.27 -6.58
CA CYS A 102 2.94 5.04 -7.34
C CYS A 102 2.24 5.13 -8.71
N ARG A 103 2.61 4.21 -9.59
CA ARG A 103 1.81 3.84 -10.74
C ARG A 103 1.22 2.46 -10.52
N ALA A 104 -0.10 2.36 -10.59
CA ALA A 104 -0.80 1.09 -10.49
C ALA A 104 -0.72 0.35 -11.83
N ARG A 105 -0.44 -0.94 -11.77
CA ARG A 105 -0.45 -1.83 -12.93
C ARG A 105 -1.41 -2.98 -12.69
N THR A 106 -2.42 -3.08 -13.52
CA THR A 106 -3.36 -4.19 -13.56
C THR A 106 -2.99 -5.16 -14.68
N GLY A 107 -3.61 -6.33 -14.72
CA GLY A 107 -3.37 -7.28 -15.81
C GLY A 107 -2.01 -7.98 -15.74
N LEU A 108 -1.54 -8.28 -14.54
CA LEU A 108 -0.32 -9.05 -14.34
C LEU A 108 -0.36 -10.41 -15.04
N THR A 109 0.78 -10.88 -15.55
CA THR A 109 0.93 -12.23 -16.11
C THR A 109 0.65 -13.29 -15.05
N ALA A 110 0.40 -14.52 -15.47
CA ALA A 110 0.17 -15.62 -14.55
C ALA A 110 1.36 -15.84 -13.59
N GLU A 111 2.58 -15.67 -14.08
CA GLU A 111 3.78 -15.79 -13.28
C GLU A 111 3.92 -14.66 -12.26
N GLU A 112 3.71 -13.42 -12.66
CA GLU A 112 3.71 -12.25 -11.76
C GLU A 112 2.65 -12.40 -10.67
N ARG A 113 1.43 -12.80 -11.02
CA ARG A 113 0.36 -13.06 -10.06
C ARG A 113 0.74 -14.13 -9.05
N ARG A 114 1.31 -15.25 -9.51
CA ARG A 114 1.77 -16.32 -8.62
C ARG A 114 2.84 -15.82 -7.64
N ARG A 115 3.80 -15.04 -8.13
CA ARG A 115 4.85 -14.43 -7.31
C ARG A 115 4.28 -13.49 -6.26
N ALA A 116 3.41 -12.58 -6.66
CA ALA A 116 2.74 -11.65 -5.77
C ALA A 116 1.88 -12.35 -4.71
N LEU A 117 1.13 -13.39 -5.09
CA LEU A 117 0.35 -14.19 -4.14
C LEU A 117 1.25 -14.92 -3.13
N ASN A 118 2.39 -15.44 -3.56
CA ASN A 118 3.34 -16.08 -2.64
C ASN A 118 3.90 -15.08 -1.62
N HIS A 119 4.19 -13.84 -2.03
CA HIS A 119 4.59 -12.78 -1.10
C HIS A 119 3.47 -12.43 -0.10
N LEU A 120 2.24 -12.27 -0.58
CA LEU A 120 1.07 -11.98 0.28
C LEU A 120 0.81 -13.11 1.29
N ILE A 121 0.84 -14.35 0.84
CA ILE A 121 0.69 -15.52 1.73
C ILE A 121 1.84 -15.58 2.74
N GLY A 122 3.06 -15.32 2.30
CA GLY A 122 4.24 -15.28 3.18
C GLY A 122 4.12 -14.24 4.29
N LYS A 123 3.47 -13.10 4.03
CA LYS A 123 3.26 -12.03 5.01
C LYS A 123 2.09 -12.29 5.95
N TYR A 124 0.95 -12.73 5.43
CA TYR A 124 -0.32 -12.76 6.19
C TYR A 124 -0.75 -14.15 6.65
N SER A 125 -0.27 -15.20 6.02
CA SER A 125 -0.70 -16.58 6.27
C SER A 125 0.42 -17.57 5.99
N PRO A 126 1.59 -17.43 6.63
CA PRO A 126 2.76 -18.25 6.32
C PRO A 126 2.51 -19.76 6.49
N GLU A 127 1.61 -20.14 7.40
CA GLU A 127 1.19 -21.53 7.66
C GLU A 127 0.33 -22.13 6.55
N TYR A 128 -0.27 -21.31 5.68
CA TYR A 128 -1.18 -21.74 4.60
C TYR A 128 -0.57 -21.65 3.20
N LYS A 129 0.73 -21.63 3.07
CA LYS A 129 1.43 -21.50 1.76
C LYS A 129 1.00 -22.51 0.68
N THR A 130 0.44 -23.62 1.08
CA THR A 130 -0.02 -24.70 0.17
C THR A 130 -1.47 -24.54 -0.32
N ILE A 131 -2.31 -23.75 0.34
CA ILE A 131 -3.77 -23.70 0.10
C ILE A 131 -4.18 -22.50 -0.78
N GLY A 132 -3.38 -21.43 -0.84
CA GLY A 132 -3.76 -20.13 -1.42
C GLY A 132 -3.71 -20.03 -2.95
N ARG A 133 -3.90 -21.12 -3.71
CA ARG A 133 -3.68 -21.12 -5.17
C ARG A 133 -4.86 -20.70 -6.03
N ASP A 134 -6.05 -20.40 -5.48
CA ASP A 134 -7.23 -20.20 -6.32
C ASP A 134 -7.95 -18.85 -6.15
N ARG A 135 -8.20 -18.19 -7.30
CA ARG A 135 -9.27 -17.23 -7.62
C ARG A 135 -9.15 -15.77 -7.20
N LYS A 136 -7.96 -15.17 -7.07
CA LYS A 136 -7.94 -13.74 -6.74
C LYS A 136 -7.07 -12.94 -7.72
N SER A 137 -7.54 -11.76 -8.12
CA SER A 137 -6.75 -10.83 -8.92
C SER A 137 -5.73 -10.09 -8.06
N VAL A 138 -4.55 -9.81 -8.62
CA VAL A 138 -3.48 -9.06 -7.98
C VAL A 138 -3.17 -7.82 -8.82
N VAL A 139 -2.95 -6.72 -8.16
CA VAL A 139 -2.54 -5.43 -8.73
C VAL A 139 -1.19 -5.04 -8.16
#